data_62195f892c37aeb9c42335e19c4080dd
#
_entry.id   62195f892c37aeb9c42335e19c4080dd
#
_cell.length_a   1.000
_cell.length_b   1.000
_cell.length_c   1.000
_cell.angle_alpha   90.00
_cell.angle_beta   90.00
_cell.angle_gamma   90.00
#
_symmetry.space_group_name_H-M   'P 1'
#
loop_
_entity.id
_entity.type
_entity.pdbx_description
1 polymer ?
#
loop_
_entity_poly.entity_id
_entity_poly.type
_entity_poly.pdbx_seq_one_letter_code
_entity_poly.pdbx_strand_id
1 'polypeptide(L)'
;MCIRDRGREKLDEAISTVTPDSLACLIFTSGTTGRPKGVMISHHNVIWTNESLFSQMITASSNPRIVSYLPMAHIAARAGDHYQALYRVGQIFPVPVLDDMRVALPTIKPSVFLAVPRVWEKFKAGLQAKIEENPKKDLIDKAIKNGLEKVDYEQRGESVPLGVKIKDVVFAKLVFSKLKGPLGIMDTEYFVTAAAPMNPDVHKWFHAIGVDITEIYGMTEDTGPCTVGITKNALIDFGEKLKAAGVPIPKVSNPIGKVGLPIAGTEVRIEEDGELCMRGSHVTQGYYKDEEQTAETFDSEGWLHTGDLAEIDESGYVKIIGRKKEILITSAGKNIAPVEVEELIKPHILVGQVCIVGDGKKYLTALIVLDADGGAEKWSGENGITYDLKTLSSNEKVISAIQEQVDEANSKVAQVQQIKKFVILENEWTDTSGELTPTLKLKRNVINEKYNQEIESMYKGDE
;
A
#
# COMPACT_ATOMS: atom_id res chain seq x y z
N MET A 1 -16.52 -8.29 28.84
CA MET A 1 -17.47 -7.72 29.82
C MET A 1 -18.73 -7.35 29.07
N CYS A 2 -19.80 -8.14 29.22
CA CYS A 2 -21.01 -7.96 28.44
C CYS A 2 -21.77 -6.69 28.87
N ILE A 3 -22.18 -5.90 27.89
CA ILE A 3 -23.04 -4.69 28.08
C ILE A 3 -24.32 -5.00 28.87
N ARG A 4 -24.76 -6.26 28.92
CA ARG A 4 -25.93 -6.72 29.69
C ARG A 4 -25.84 -6.48 31.21
N ASP A 5 -24.64 -6.29 31.77
CA ASP A 5 -24.47 -6.12 33.23
C ASP A 5 -24.54 -4.65 33.68
N ARG A 6 -24.60 -3.70 32.74
CA ARG A 6 -24.84 -2.28 33.02
C ARG A 6 -26.26 -1.96 32.63
N GLY A 7 -27.08 -1.54 33.60
CA GLY A 7 -28.48 -1.21 33.34
C GLY A 7 -28.64 -0.34 32.08
N ARG A 8 -29.68 -0.60 31.29
CA ARG A 8 -29.99 0.09 30.03
C ARG A 8 -30.03 1.62 30.20
N GLU A 9 -30.51 2.09 31.35
CA GLU A 9 -30.56 3.52 31.72
C GLU A 9 -29.17 4.19 31.69
N LYS A 10 -28.12 3.53 32.22
CA LYS A 10 -26.76 4.06 32.18
C LYS A 10 -26.19 4.10 30.78
N LEU A 11 -26.58 3.16 29.92
CA LEU A 11 -26.19 3.16 28.51
C LEU A 11 -26.88 4.30 27.76
N ASP A 12 -28.21 4.47 27.98
CA ASP A 12 -28.98 5.53 27.35
C ASP A 12 -28.50 6.92 27.81
N GLU A 13 -28.15 7.07 29.10
CA GLU A 13 -27.53 8.27 29.63
C GLU A 13 -26.17 8.55 28.96
N ALA A 14 -25.29 7.54 28.85
CA ALA A 14 -24.00 7.69 28.20
C ALA A 14 -24.16 8.05 26.70
N ILE A 15 -25.10 7.43 26.00
CA ILE A 15 -25.38 7.73 24.60
C ILE A 15 -25.87 9.18 24.44
N SER A 16 -26.71 9.67 25.38
CA SER A 16 -27.26 11.03 25.32
C SER A 16 -26.22 12.13 25.45
N THR A 17 -25.04 11.83 26.00
CA THR A 17 -23.90 12.78 26.14
C THR A 17 -22.96 12.79 24.94
N VAL A 18 -23.06 11.83 24.02
CA VAL A 18 -22.20 11.74 22.83
C VAL A 18 -22.70 12.71 21.77
N THR A 19 -21.80 13.55 21.29
CA THR A 19 -22.01 14.46 20.16
C THR A 19 -21.15 14.06 18.97
N PRO A 20 -21.40 14.56 17.76
CA PRO A 20 -20.51 14.32 16.61
C PRO A 20 -19.04 14.63 16.88
N ASP A 21 -18.75 15.69 17.66
CA ASP A 21 -17.40 16.14 17.99
C ASP A 21 -16.79 15.39 19.18
N SER A 22 -17.55 14.52 19.85
CA SER A 22 -17.03 13.67 20.92
C SER A 22 -15.95 12.74 20.37
N LEU A 23 -14.91 12.50 21.20
CA LEU A 23 -13.84 11.57 20.87
C LEU A 23 -14.37 10.15 20.70
N ALA A 24 -14.24 9.60 19.50
CA ALA A 24 -14.57 8.21 19.21
C ALA A 24 -13.44 7.25 19.57
N CYS A 25 -12.20 7.61 19.23
CA CYS A 25 -11.03 6.84 19.61
C CYS A 25 -9.73 7.67 19.57
N LEU A 26 -8.70 7.15 20.25
CA LEU A 26 -7.31 7.58 20.12
C LEU A 26 -6.54 6.48 19.41
N ILE A 27 -5.79 6.86 18.38
CA ILE A 27 -4.83 5.97 17.72
C ILE A 27 -3.45 6.56 17.90
N PHE A 28 -2.55 5.77 18.49
CA PHE A 28 -1.18 6.19 18.70
C PHE A 28 -0.33 5.83 17.48
N THR A 29 0.25 6.88 16.86
CA THR A 29 1.19 6.72 15.74
C THR A 29 2.62 6.80 16.25
N SER A 30 3.46 5.86 15.81
CA SER A 30 4.90 5.97 16.04
C SER A 30 5.47 6.99 15.04
N GLY A 31 5.64 8.23 15.48
CA GLY A 31 6.38 9.21 14.70
C GLY A 31 7.80 8.71 14.42
N THR A 32 8.36 9.06 13.25
CA THR A 32 9.74 8.69 12.87
C THR A 32 10.80 9.26 13.80
N THR A 33 10.44 10.16 14.70
CA THR A 33 11.38 10.97 15.49
C THR A 33 11.09 11.08 16.99
N GLY A 34 10.14 10.31 17.57
CA GLY A 34 9.83 10.55 18.97
C GLY A 34 8.83 9.60 19.64
N ARG A 35 8.23 10.09 20.72
CA ARG A 35 7.18 9.37 21.45
C ARG A 35 5.93 9.18 20.59
N PRO A 36 5.19 8.07 20.74
CA PRO A 36 3.93 7.87 20.03
C PRO A 36 2.95 9.02 20.31
N LYS A 37 2.34 9.57 19.25
CA LYS A 37 1.37 10.66 19.32
C LYS A 37 -0.04 10.09 19.24
N GLY A 38 -0.93 10.50 20.15
CA GLY A 38 -2.32 10.06 20.17
C GLY A 38 -3.20 10.91 19.28
N VAL A 39 -3.52 10.45 18.08
CA VAL A 39 -4.42 11.15 17.15
C VAL A 39 -5.85 11.08 17.66
N MET A 40 -6.52 12.24 17.76
CA MET A 40 -7.89 12.36 18.27
C MET A 40 -8.92 12.26 17.13
N ILE A 41 -9.57 11.11 17.03
CA ILE A 41 -10.60 10.87 16.01
C ILE A 41 -11.99 11.03 16.63
N SER A 42 -12.82 11.92 16.08
CA SER A 42 -14.20 12.14 16.53
C SER A 42 -15.20 11.19 15.85
N HIS A 43 -16.41 11.11 16.40
CA HIS A 43 -17.52 10.39 15.73
C HIS A 43 -17.85 11.01 14.37
N HIS A 44 -17.79 12.35 14.26
CA HIS A 44 -17.99 13.05 13.01
C HIS A 44 -16.98 12.62 11.94
N ASN A 45 -15.69 12.61 12.27
CA ASN A 45 -14.66 12.17 11.34
C ASN A 45 -14.95 10.76 10.78
N VAL A 46 -15.31 9.81 11.67
CA VAL A 46 -15.60 8.43 11.27
C VAL A 46 -16.78 8.33 10.31
N ILE A 47 -17.91 8.97 10.66
CA ILE A 47 -19.13 8.88 9.85
C ILE A 47 -18.95 9.59 8.52
N TRP A 48 -18.41 10.80 8.53
CA TRP A 48 -18.18 11.60 7.34
C TRP A 48 -17.22 10.90 6.35
N THR A 49 -16.11 10.34 6.86
CA THR A 49 -15.14 9.62 6.01
C THR A 49 -15.80 8.43 5.32
N ASN A 50 -16.60 7.64 6.04
CA ASN A 50 -17.31 6.51 5.44
C ASN A 50 -18.35 6.97 4.40
N GLU A 51 -19.13 7.99 4.70
CA GLU A 51 -20.13 8.52 3.76
C GLU A 51 -19.46 9.05 2.49
N SER A 52 -18.40 9.85 2.63
CA SER A 52 -17.62 10.37 1.53
C SER A 52 -17.01 9.26 0.67
N LEU A 53 -16.31 8.30 1.29
CA LEU A 53 -15.66 7.18 0.61
C LEU A 53 -16.69 6.34 -0.17
N PHE A 54 -17.81 5.95 0.45
CA PHE A 54 -18.82 5.11 -0.18
C PHE A 54 -19.67 5.84 -1.21
N SER A 55 -19.70 7.16 -1.20
CA SER A 55 -20.30 7.93 -2.30
C SER A 55 -19.57 7.72 -3.64
N GLN A 56 -18.29 7.33 -3.60
CA GLN A 56 -17.43 7.08 -4.75
C GLN A 56 -17.17 5.59 -5.01
N MET A 57 -17.20 4.75 -3.96
CA MET A 57 -17.05 3.31 -4.05
C MET A 57 -18.42 2.64 -4.24
N ILE A 58 -18.76 2.32 -5.47
CA ILE A 58 -20.00 1.60 -5.76
C ILE A 58 -19.75 0.12 -5.49
N THR A 59 -20.25 -0.35 -4.36
CA THR A 59 -20.34 -1.78 -4.07
C THR A 59 -21.83 -2.16 -4.04
N ALA A 60 -22.19 -3.20 -4.77
CA ALA A 60 -23.57 -3.70 -4.82
C ALA A 60 -24.00 -4.33 -3.49
N SER A 61 -23.05 -4.82 -2.70
CA SER A 61 -23.31 -5.53 -1.46
C SER A 61 -23.75 -4.60 -0.33
N SER A 62 -25.00 -4.74 0.10
CA SER A 62 -25.55 -4.00 1.26
C SER A 62 -25.08 -4.57 2.62
N ASN A 63 -24.47 -5.76 2.63
CA ASN A 63 -23.97 -6.46 3.81
C ASN A 63 -22.62 -7.10 3.46
N PRO A 64 -21.54 -6.30 3.34
CA PRO A 64 -20.25 -6.79 2.87
C PRO A 64 -19.61 -7.77 3.86
N ARG A 65 -18.99 -8.81 3.32
CA ARG A 65 -18.10 -9.71 4.07
C ARG A 65 -16.69 -9.14 4.03
N ILE A 66 -16.12 -8.90 5.20
CA ILE A 66 -14.82 -8.24 5.38
C ILE A 66 -13.90 -9.17 6.15
N VAL A 67 -12.72 -9.44 5.61
CA VAL A 67 -11.65 -10.18 6.30
C VAL A 67 -10.81 -9.20 7.08
N SER A 68 -10.73 -9.39 8.41
CA SER A 68 -9.98 -8.51 9.30
C SER A 68 -8.74 -9.25 9.82
N TYR A 69 -7.57 -8.85 9.37
CA TYR A 69 -6.29 -9.44 9.75
C TYR A 69 -5.24 -8.40 10.19
N LEU A 70 -5.48 -7.13 9.89
CA LEU A 70 -4.61 -6.04 10.31
C LEU A 70 -4.85 -5.70 11.79
N PRO A 71 -3.83 -5.25 12.53
CA PRO A 71 -4.00 -4.83 13.92
C PRO A 71 -4.96 -3.65 14.05
N MET A 72 -5.96 -3.75 14.95
CA MET A 72 -6.94 -2.68 15.22
C MET A 72 -6.34 -1.40 15.83
N ALA A 73 -5.06 -1.43 16.20
CA ALA A 73 -4.29 -0.25 16.58
C ALA A 73 -3.93 0.64 15.37
N HIS A 74 -4.09 0.12 14.15
CA HIS A 74 -3.80 0.86 12.92
C HIS A 74 -5.07 1.39 12.27
N ILE A 75 -5.03 2.64 11.76
CA ILE A 75 -6.21 3.28 11.15
C ILE A 75 -6.74 2.51 9.95
N ALA A 76 -5.88 1.84 9.15
CA ALA A 76 -6.31 1.05 8.00
C ALA A 76 -7.27 -0.08 8.41
N ALA A 77 -7.00 -0.79 9.53
CA ALA A 77 -7.90 -1.80 10.08
C ALA A 77 -9.18 -1.17 10.63
N ARG A 78 -9.06 -0.04 11.31
CA ARG A 78 -10.23 0.68 11.84
C ARG A 78 -11.15 1.14 10.72
N ALA A 79 -10.62 1.83 9.72
CA ALA A 79 -11.40 2.36 8.60
C ALA A 79 -11.87 1.24 7.66
N GLY A 80 -10.95 0.35 7.24
CA GLY A 80 -11.23 -0.69 6.25
C GLY A 80 -12.08 -1.86 6.75
N ASP A 81 -11.99 -2.20 8.05
CA ASP A 81 -12.72 -3.34 8.62
C ASP A 81 -13.86 -2.88 9.52
N HIS A 82 -13.53 -2.16 10.60
CA HIS A 82 -14.47 -1.90 11.69
C HIS A 82 -15.49 -0.81 11.34
N TYR A 83 -15.02 0.38 10.94
CA TYR A 83 -15.93 1.50 10.67
C TYR A 83 -16.77 1.26 9.42
N GLN A 84 -16.17 0.67 8.39
CA GLN A 84 -16.89 0.24 7.20
C GLN A 84 -17.98 -0.77 7.52
N ALA A 85 -17.69 -1.78 8.34
CA ALA A 85 -18.68 -2.77 8.72
C ALA A 85 -19.83 -2.17 9.53
N LEU A 86 -19.54 -1.25 10.46
CA LEU A 86 -20.58 -0.53 11.21
C LEU A 86 -21.47 0.31 10.27
N TYR A 87 -20.87 1.07 9.38
CA TYR A 87 -21.59 1.95 8.46
C TYR A 87 -22.48 1.17 7.47
N ARG A 88 -22.02 0.00 6.99
CA ARG A 88 -22.71 -0.81 5.97
C ARG A 88 -23.43 -2.04 6.52
N VAL A 89 -23.48 -2.21 7.84
CA VAL A 89 -24.04 -3.43 8.48
C VAL A 89 -23.34 -4.69 7.96
N GLY A 90 -22.02 -4.62 7.84
CA GLY A 90 -21.19 -5.69 7.29
C GLY A 90 -20.86 -6.80 8.30
N GLN A 91 -20.33 -7.89 7.80
CA GLN A 91 -19.85 -9.02 8.58
C GLN A 91 -18.32 -9.00 8.64
N ILE A 92 -17.75 -9.00 9.84
CA ILE A 92 -16.30 -9.03 10.04
C ILE A 92 -15.89 -10.47 10.38
N PHE A 93 -14.88 -10.98 9.67
CA PHE A 93 -14.28 -12.29 9.88
C PHE A 93 -12.82 -12.11 10.32
N PRO A 94 -12.52 -12.23 11.62
CA PRO A 94 -11.16 -12.08 12.13
C PRO A 94 -10.27 -13.23 11.67
N VAL A 95 -9.09 -12.91 11.14
CA VAL A 95 -8.04 -13.86 10.75
C VAL A 95 -6.74 -13.43 11.43
N PRO A 96 -6.49 -13.85 12.68
CA PRO A 96 -5.39 -13.33 13.49
C PRO A 96 -4.00 -13.76 13.00
N VAL A 97 -3.92 -14.83 12.20
CA VAL A 97 -2.67 -15.35 11.64
C VAL A 97 -2.70 -15.18 10.13
N LEU A 98 -1.72 -14.47 9.58
CA LEU A 98 -1.69 -14.14 8.15
C LEU A 98 -1.65 -15.40 7.25
N ASP A 99 -0.97 -16.45 7.68
CA ASP A 99 -0.87 -17.70 6.92
C ASP A 99 -2.22 -18.42 6.78
N ASP A 100 -3.15 -18.20 7.71
CA ASP A 100 -4.50 -18.75 7.65
C ASP A 100 -5.35 -18.11 6.53
N MET A 101 -4.90 -17.00 5.93
CA MET A 101 -5.57 -16.35 4.80
C MET A 101 -5.83 -17.30 3.63
N ARG A 102 -4.93 -18.28 3.41
CA ARG A 102 -5.08 -19.28 2.34
C ARG A 102 -6.35 -20.15 2.50
N VAL A 103 -6.77 -20.38 3.76
CA VAL A 103 -7.97 -21.16 4.09
C VAL A 103 -9.17 -20.24 4.32
N ALA A 104 -8.95 -19.10 4.91
CA ALA A 104 -9.98 -18.14 5.27
C ALA A 104 -10.65 -17.51 4.03
N LEU A 105 -9.86 -17.02 3.07
CA LEU A 105 -10.41 -16.35 1.87
C LEU A 105 -11.37 -17.23 1.05
N PRO A 106 -11.03 -18.48 0.68
CA PRO A 106 -11.96 -19.36 -0.04
C PRO A 106 -13.25 -19.68 0.72
N THR A 107 -13.19 -19.62 2.06
CA THR A 107 -14.34 -19.88 2.93
C THR A 107 -15.23 -18.65 3.07
N ILE A 108 -14.63 -17.51 3.33
CA ILE A 108 -15.31 -16.23 3.62
C ILE A 108 -15.84 -15.59 2.32
N LYS A 109 -15.05 -15.65 1.24
CA LYS A 109 -15.32 -14.99 -0.06
C LYS A 109 -15.66 -13.52 0.16
N PRO A 110 -14.70 -12.68 0.56
CA PRO A 110 -14.94 -11.31 0.93
C PRO A 110 -15.55 -10.51 -0.21
N SER A 111 -16.46 -9.58 0.13
CA SER A 111 -17.04 -8.63 -0.84
C SER A 111 -16.08 -7.46 -1.08
N VAL A 112 -15.34 -7.05 -0.05
CA VAL A 112 -14.27 -6.07 -0.12
C VAL A 112 -13.01 -6.70 0.47
N PHE A 113 -11.89 -6.59 -0.23
CA PHE A 113 -10.64 -7.14 0.22
C PHE A 113 -9.55 -6.06 0.25
N LEU A 114 -9.23 -5.60 1.46
CA LEU A 114 -8.11 -4.71 1.74
C LEU A 114 -6.86 -5.56 2.02
N ALA A 115 -5.80 -5.34 1.26
CA ALA A 115 -4.52 -5.98 1.54
C ALA A 115 -3.37 -4.99 1.34
N VAL A 116 -2.37 -5.07 2.22
CA VAL A 116 -1.13 -4.31 2.05
C VAL A 116 -0.31 -4.88 0.88
N PRO A 117 0.59 -4.09 0.24
CA PRO A 117 1.33 -4.51 -0.95
C PRO A 117 2.03 -5.87 -0.80
N ARG A 118 2.65 -6.15 0.35
CA ARG A 118 3.33 -7.43 0.63
C ARG A 118 2.42 -8.65 0.50
N VAL A 119 1.14 -8.53 0.85
CA VAL A 119 0.16 -9.61 0.69
C VAL A 119 -0.12 -9.88 -0.79
N TRP A 120 -0.24 -8.82 -1.60
CA TRP A 120 -0.41 -8.94 -3.04
C TRP A 120 0.82 -9.57 -3.72
N GLU A 121 2.04 -9.19 -3.29
CA GLU A 121 3.28 -9.79 -3.76
C GLU A 121 3.34 -11.30 -3.47
N LYS A 122 3.03 -11.69 -2.22
CA LYS A 122 2.96 -13.11 -1.83
C LYS A 122 1.90 -13.88 -2.64
N PHE A 123 0.74 -13.25 -2.92
CA PHE A 123 -0.28 -13.88 -3.76
C PHE A 123 0.20 -14.06 -5.20
N LYS A 124 0.84 -13.05 -5.80
CA LYS A 124 1.44 -13.15 -7.13
C LYS A 124 2.47 -14.28 -7.18
N ALA A 125 3.42 -14.29 -6.25
CA ALA A 125 4.45 -15.32 -6.18
C ALA A 125 3.87 -16.73 -6.04
N GLY A 126 2.87 -16.91 -5.17
CA GLY A 126 2.18 -18.20 -4.99
C GLY A 126 1.39 -18.64 -6.23
N LEU A 127 0.77 -17.70 -6.97
CA LEU A 127 0.10 -18.00 -8.23
C LEU A 127 1.10 -18.34 -9.34
N GLN A 128 2.20 -17.61 -9.45
CA GLN A 128 3.25 -17.86 -10.43
C GLN A 128 3.87 -19.24 -10.23
N ALA A 129 4.17 -19.64 -8.99
CA ALA A 129 4.66 -20.98 -8.67
C ALA A 129 3.67 -22.08 -9.16
N LYS A 130 2.36 -21.92 -8.92
CA LYS A 130 1.34 -22.84 -9.42
C LYS A 130 1.19 -22.82 -10.94
N ILE A 131 1.46 -21.71 -11.60
CA ILE A 131 1.46 -21.59 -13.06
C ILE A 131 2.63 -22.35 -13.66
N GLU A 132 3.83 -22.25 -13.06
CA GLU A 132 5.04 -22.97 -13.52
C GLU A 132 4.84 -24.49 -13.55
N GLU A 133 4.16 -25.04 -12.55
CA GLU A 133 3.86 -26.49 -12.45
C GLU A 133 2.62 -26.92 -13.28
N ASN A 134 1.91 -25.97 -13.89
CA ASN A 134 0.64 -26.28 -14.55
C ASN A 134 0.85 -26.85 -15.95
N PRO A 135 0.24 -28.00 -16.31
CA PRO A 135 0.33 -28.58 -17.67
C PRO A 135 -0.15 -27.65 -18.80
N LYS A 136 -0.92 -26.59 -18.44
CA LYS A 136 -1.42 -25.58 -19.38
C LYS A 136 -0.69 -24.23 -19.25
N LYS A 137 0.54 -24.24 -18.75
CA LYS A 137 1.36 -23.03 -18.56
C LYS A 137 1.35 -22.13 -19.79
N ASP A 138 1.64 -22.67 -20.98
CA ASP A 138 1.69 -21.90 -22.23
C ASP A 138 0.36 -21.16 -22.54
N LEU A 139 -0.78 -21.77 -22.20
CA LEU A 139 -2.07 -21.14 -22.40
C LEU A 139 -2.29 -20.01 -21.37
N ILE A 140 -1.86 -20.23 -20.12
CA ILE A 140 -1.97 -19.24 -19.04
C ILE A 140 -1.06 -18.04 -19.37
N ASP A 141 0.17 -18.28 -19.81
CA ASP A 141 1.11 -17.22 -20.19
C ASP A 141 0.60 -16.37 -21.35
N LYS A 142 0.00 -17.03 -22.37
CA LYS A 142 -0.69 -16.32 -23.47
C LYS A 142 -1.86 -15.47 -23.00
N ALA A 143 -2.62 -15.97 -22.00
CA ALA A 143 -3.73 -15.21 -21.41
C ALA A 143 -3.23 -14.00 -20.64
N ILE A 144 -2.21 -14.17 -19.80
CA ILE A 144 -1.58 -13.08 -19.04
C ILE A 144 -0.99 -12.05 -19.99
N LYS A 145 -0.27 -12.45 -21.04
CA LYS A 145 0.27 -11.54 -22.05
C LYS A 145 -0.82 -10.70 -22.71
N ASN A 146 -1.94 -11.32 -23.08
CA ASN A 146 -3.09 -10.58 -23.63
C ASN A 146 -3.70 -9.61 -22.62
N GLY A 147 -3.77 -10.02 -21.34
CA GLY A 147 -4.24 -9.15 -20.25
C GLY A 147 -3.32 -7.95 -20.04
N LEU A 148 -1.99 -8.15 -20.04
CA LEU A 148 -0.99 -7.08 -19.95
C LEU A 148 -1.09 -6.09 -21.11
N GLU A 149 -1.25 -6.59 -22.35
CA GLU A 149 -1.46 -5.76 -23.54
C GLU A 149 -2.74 -4.90 -23.40
N LYS A 150 -3.84 -5.50 -22.91
CA LYS A 150 -5.08 -4.77 -22.62
C LYS A 150 -4.86 -3.64 -21.60
N VAL A 151 -4.19 -3.96 -20.47
CA VAL A 151 -3.90 -2.96 -19.42
C VAL A 151 -3.05 -1.81 -19.97
N ASP A 152 -2.08 -2.08 -20.87
CA ASP A 152 -1.28 -1.03 -21.49
C ASP A 152 -2.12 -0.03 -22.31
N TYR A 153 -3.09 -0.51 -23.08
CA TYR A 153 -4.03 0.38 -23.78
C TYR A 153 -4.89 1.19 -22.80
N GLU A 154 -5.44 0.52 -21.76
CA GLU A 154 -6.28 1.17 -20.76
C GLU A 154 -5.50 2.25 -19.99
N GLN A 155 -4.25 1.97 -19.58
CA GLN A 155 -3.39 2.92 -18.88
C GLN A 155 -2.96 4.14 -19.72
N ARG A 156 -2.91 4.00 -21.04
CA ARG A 156 -2.70 5.13 -21.95
C ARG A 156 -4.00 5.89 -22.30
N GLY A 157 -5.15 5.44 -21.79
CA GLY A 157 -6.45 6.02 -22.16
C GLY A 157 -6.84 5.75 -23.62
N GLU A 158 -6.29 4.70 -24.22
CA GLU A 158 -6.51 4.29 -25.60
C GLU A 158 -7.59 3.22 -25.73
N SER A 159 -8.22 3.16 -26.90
CA SER A 159 -9.18 2.10 -27.19
C SER A 159 -8.49 0.76 -27.36
N VAL A 160 -8.83 -0.23 -26.52
CA VAL A 160 -8.30 -1.60 -26.64
C VAL A 160 -8.74 -2.21 -27.98
N PRO A 161 -7.83 -2.80 -28.77
CA PRO A 161 -8.17 -3.44 -30.05
C PRO A 161 -9.20 -4.58 -29.88
N LEU A 162 -10.11 -4.73 -30.83
CA LEU A 162 -11.20 -5.70 -30.74
C LEU A 162 -10.70 -7.14 -30.55
N GLY A 163 -9.61 -7.52 -31.21
CA GLY A 163 -8.99 -8.83 -31.06
C GLY A 163 -8.49 -9.12 -29.64
N VAL A 164 -7.94 -8.08 -28.97
CA VAL A 164 -7.51 -8.19 -27.55
C VAL A 164 -8.72 -8.31 -26.64
N LYS A 165 -9.77 -7.50 -26.85
CA LYS A 165 -11.03 -7.58 -26.08
C LYS A 165 -11.69 -8.94 -26.16
N ILE A 166 -11.82 -9.51 -27.36
CA ILE A 166 -12.44 -10.84 -27.54
C ILE A 166 -11.64 -11.90 -26.81
N LYS A 167 -10.31 -11.92 -26.97
CA LYS A 167 -9.44 -12.86 -26.26
C LYS A 167 -9.54 -12.70 -24.73
N ASP A 168 -9.58 -11.46 -24.23
CA ASP A 168 -9.70 -11.18 -22.80
C ASP A 168 -10.99 -11.80 -22.21
N VAL A 169 -12.14 -11.64 -22.88
CA VAL A 169 -13.41 -12.26 -22.46
C VAL A 169 -13.31 -13.79 -22.41
N VAL A 170 -12.67 -14.39 -23.40
CA VAL A 170 -12.47 -15.85 -23.44
C VAL A 170 -11.54 -16.31 -22.32
N PHE A 171 -10.40 -15.64 -22.14
CA PHE A 171 -9.43 -15.95 -21.10
C PHE A 171 -9.97 -15.70 -19.69
N ALA A 172 -10.78 -14.67 -19.49
CA ALA A 172 -11.45 -14.41 -18.21
C ALA A 172 -12.26 -15.62 -17.73
N LYS A 173 -13.01 -16.28 -18.64
CA LYS A 173 -13.83 -17.45 -18.33
C LYS A 173 -13.02 -18.75 -18.23
N LEU A 174 -12.09 -18.99 -19.15
CA LEU A 174 -11.41 -20.28 -19.28
C LEU A 174 -10.14 -20.38 -18.43
N VAL A 175 -9.47 -19.27 -18.15
CA VAL A 175 -8.18 -19.22 -17.47
C VAL A 175 -8.28 -18.50 -16.13
N PHE A 176 -8.62 -17.20 -16.15
CA PHE A 176 -8.52 -16.36 -14.95
C PHE A 176 -9.51 -16.73 -13.84
N SER A 177 -10.71 -17.22 -14.19
CA SER A 177 -11.64 -17.76 -13.19
C SER A 177 -11.05 -18.94 -12.42
N LYS A 178 -10.26 -19.80 -13.09
CA LYS A 178 -9.59 -20.94 -12.46
C LYS A 178 -8.38 -20.55 -11.62
N LEU A 179 -7.72 -19.44 -11.94
CA LEU A 179 -6.65 -18.87 -11.12
C LEU A 179 -7.21 -18.19 -9.87
N LYS A 180 -8.29 -17.42 -10.02
CA LYS A 180 -8.89 -16.64 -8.91
C LYS A 180 -9.78 -17.49 -7.98
N GLY A 181 -10.43 -18.53 -8.50
CA GLY A 181 -11.34 -19.38 -7.74
C GLY A 181 -10.73 -19.94 -6.45
N PRO A 182 -9.55 -20.58 -6.49
CA PRO A 182 -8.89 -21.11 -5.31
C PRO A 182 -8.46 -20.06 -4.28
N LEU A 183 -8.36 -18.78 -4.68
CA LEU A 183 -8.09 -17.68 -3.76
C LEU A 183 -9.35 -17.19 -3.04
N GLY A 184 -10.54 -17.60 -3.44
CA GLY A 184 -11.80 -17.17 -2.84
C GLY A 184 -12.19 -15.72 -3.14
N ILE A 185 -11.59 -15.11 -4.16
CA ILE A 185 -11.77 -13.68 -4.50
C ILE A 185 -12.71 -13.45 -5.70
N MET A 186 -13.43 -14.47 -6.15
CA MET A 186 -14.34 -14.34 -7.30
C MET A 186 -15.55 -13.45 -7.02
N ASP A 187 -16.00 -13.42 -5.77
CA ASP A 187 -17.14 -12.62 -5.31
C ASP A 187 -16.72 -11.23 -4.78
N THR A 188 -15.42 -10.91 -4.85
CA THR A 188 -14.91 -9.62 -4.39
C THR A 188 -15.23 -8.55 -5.41
N GLU A 189 -15.97 -7.55 -4.96
CA GLU A 189 -16.43 -6.41 -5.76
C GLU A 189 -15.38 -5.29 -5.77
N TYR A 190 -14.58 -5.18 -4.70
CA TYR A 190 -13.61 -4.12 -4.52
C TYR A 190 -12.31 -4.65 -3.90
N PHE A 191 -11.22 -4.49 -4.64
CA PHE A 191 -9.88 -4.84 -4.19
C PHE A 191 -9.12 -3.57 -3.84
N VAL A 192 -8.53 -3.55 -2.67
CA VAL A 192 -7.87 -2.35 -2.13
C VAL A 192 -6.46 -2.66 -1.70
N THR A 193 -5.54 -1.74 -1.99
CA THR A 193 -4.22 -1.69 -1.36
C THR A 193 -3.98 -0.33 -0.73
N ALA A 194 -3.29 -0.31 0.41
CA ALA A 194 -3.01 0.89 1.17
C ALA A 194 -1.79 0.72 2.09
N ALA A 195 -1.44 1.77 2.81
CA ALA A 195 -0.40 1.84 3.84
C ALA A 195 1.04 1.88 3.35
N ALA A 196 1.32 1.44 2.13
CA ALA A 196 2.62 1.56 1.45
C ALA A 196 2.40 1.62 -0.07
N PRO A 197 3.36 2.14 -0.85
CA PRO A 197 3.31 2.09 -2.30
C PRO A 197 3.24 0.65 -2.82
N MET A 198 2.49 0.43 -3.87
CA MET A 198 2.43 -0.87 -4.53
C MET A 198 3.38 -0.89 -5.73
N ASN A 199 4.15 -1.98 -5.86
CA ASN A 199 4.99 -2.15 -7.04
C ASN A 199 4.15 -2.14 -8.34
N PRO A 200 4.47 -1.28 -9.32
CA PRO A 200 3.69 -1.12 -10.54
C PRO A 200 3.55 -2.41 -11.37
N ASP A 201 4.58 -3.27 -11.41
CA ASP A 201 4.56 -4.53 -12.15
C ASP A 201 3.66 -5.58 -11.45
N VAL A 202 3.60 -5.55 -10.11
CA VAL A 202 2.66 -6.39 -9.35
C VAL A 202 1.23 -5.91 -9.59
N HIS A 203 0.99 -4.61 -9.50
CA HIS A 203 -0.30 -3.98 -9.73
C HIS A 203 -0.82 -4.30 -11.14
N LYS A 204 0.00 -4.05 -12.18
CA LYS A 204 -0.30 -4.33 -13.57
C LYS A 204 -0.62 -5.80 -13.83
N TRP A 205 0.12 -6.71 -13.18
CA TRP A 205 -0.11 -8.15 -13.31
C TRP A 205 -1.49 -8.57 -12.80
N PHE A 206 -1.91 -8.02 -11.64
CA PHE A 206 -3.25 -8.30 -11.10
C PHE A 206 -4.35 -7.73 -12.00
N HIS A 207 -4.19 -6.51 -12.51
CA HIS A 207 -5.12 -5.96 -13.48
C HIS A 207 -5.24 -6.83 -14.75
N ALA A 208 -4.11 -7.40 -15.22
CA ALA A 208 -4.07 -8.28 -16.38
C ALA A 208 -4.90 -9.55 -16.20
N ILE A 209 -4.98 -10.10 -14.99
CA ILE A 209 -5.82 -11.27 -14.69
C ILE A 209 -7.24 -10.89 -14.23
N GLY A 210 -7.61 -9.62 -14.32
CA GLY A 210 -8.94 -9.11 -13.97
C GLY A 210 -9.16 -8.99 -12.46
N VAL A 211 -8.13 -8.61 -11.71
CA VAL A 211 -8.20 -8.15 -10.31
C VAL A 211 -7.84 -6.67 -10.31
N ASP A 212 -8.85 -5.82 -10.37
CA ASP A 212 -8.70 -4.34 -10.44
C ASP A 212 -8.42 -3.79 -9.05
N ILE A 213 -7.14 -3.81 -8.65
CA ILE A 213 -6.71 -3.32 -7.34
C ILE A 213 -6.72 -1.79 -7.35
N THR A 214 -7.35 -1.20 -6.36
CA THR A 214 -7.45 0.24 -6.17
C THR A 214 -6.50 0.68 -5.07
N GLU A 215 -5.62 1.63 -5.35
CA GLU A 215 -4.78 2.24 -4.32
C GLU A 215 -5.57 3.28 -3.54
N ILE A 216 -5.35 3.29 -2.21
CA ILE A 216 -5.86 4.30 -1.27
C ILE A 216 -4.68 4.93 -0.54
N TYR A 217 -4.68 6.24 -0.46
CA TYR A 217 -3.76 6.98 0.38
C TYR A 217 -4.50 7.70 1.50
N GLY A 218 -3.85 7.77 2.63
CA GLY A 218 -4.27 8.48 3.82
C GLY A 218 -3.42 8.13 5.03
N MET A 219 -3.74 8.73 6.14
CA MET A 219 -2.98 8.61 7.38
C MET A 219 -3.93 8.59 8.58
N THR A 220 -3.41 8.46 9.78
CA THR A 220 -4.26 8.44 10.99
C THR A 220 -4.88 9.81 11.23
N GLU A 221 -4.14 10.86 10.92
CA GLU A 221 -4.50 12.27 11.11
C GLU A 221 -5.67 12.73 10.20
N ASP A 222 -5.99 11.94 9.17
CA ASP A 222 -7.13 12.16 8.28
C ASP A 222 -8.23 11.08 8.38
N THR A 223 -8.22 10.29 9.46
CA THR A 223 -9.18 9.22 9.73
C THR A 223 -9.09 8.04 8.73
N GLY A 224 -8.02 7.94 7.97
CA GLY A 224 -7.70 6.83 7.08
C GLY A 224 -7.65 7.24 5.61
N PRO A 225 -8.72 7.08 4.78
CA PRO A 225 -8.64 7.42 3.38
C PRO A 225 -8.86 8.90 3.10
N CYS A 226 -7.91 9.52 2.39
CA CYS A 226 -8.03 10.86 1.83
C CYS A 226 -8.23 10.82 0.32
N THR A 227 -7.55 9.89 -0.36
CA THR A 227 -7.74 9.65 -1.79
C THR A 227 -8.04 8.18 -2.06
N VAL A 228 -8.75 7.91 -3.14
CA VAL A 228 -9.11 6.56 -3.55
C VAL A 228 -9.10 6.44 -5.08
N GLY A 229 -8.52 5.37 -5.59
CA GLY A 229 -8.63 5.03 -7.01
C GLY A 229 -10.08 4.70 -7.37
N ILE A 230 -10.47 5.03 -8.59
CA ILE A 230 -11.83 4.79 -9.09
C ILE A 230 -11.79 3.64 -10.08
N THR A 231 -12.50 2.55 -9.78
CA THR A 231 -12.63 1.43 -10.73
C THR A 231 -13.38 1.85 -11.98
N LYS A 232 -13.21 1.09 -13.06
CA LYS A 232 -13.89 1.36 -14.33
C LYS A 232 -15.41 1.41 -14.18
N ASN A 233 -16.00 0.51 -13.39
CA ASN A 233 -17.44 0.48 -13.15
C ASN A 233 -17.88 1.72 -12.34
N ALA A 234 -17.15 2.06 -11.29
CA ALA A 234 -17.40 3.26 -10.50
C ALA A 234 -17.26 4.54 -11.36
N LEU A 235 -16.29 4.59 -12.27
CA LEU A 235 -16.13 5.74 -13.16
C LEU A 235 -17.29 5.91 -14.13
N ILE A 236 -17.92 4.83 -14.62
CA ILE A 236 -19.11 4.91 -15.47
C ILE A 236 -20.26 5.55 -14.71
N ASP A 237 -20.55 5.08 -13.49
CA ASP A 237 -21.69 5.58 -12.70
C ASP A 237 -21.41 6.96 -12.08
N PHE A 238 -20.15 7.23 -11.71
CA PHE A 238 -19.71 8.49 -11.14
C PHE A 238 -19.46 9.57 -12.21
N GLY A 239 -19.08 9.16 -13.42
CA GLY A 239 -18.76 10.05 -14.54
C GLY A 239 -19.91 11.00 -14.89
N GLU A 240 -21.16 10.57 -14.84
CA GLU A 240 -22.31 11.44 -15.06
C GLU A 240 -22.46 12.49 -13.95
N LYS A 241 -22.14 12.15 -12.70
CA LYS A 241 -22.16 13.10 -11.57
C LYS A 241 -21.02 14.11 -11.69
N LEU A 242 -19.80 13.67 -12.06
CA LEU A 242 -18.67 14.55 -12.33
C LEU A 242 -18.96 15.53 -13.46
N LYS A 243 -19.54 15.04 -14.56
CA LYS A 243 -19.95 15.85 -15.69
C LYS A 243 -21.00 16.88 -15.31
N ALA A 244 -22.01 16.50 -14.52
CA ALA A 244 -23.03 17.40 -14.01
C ALA A 244 -22.46 18.49 -13.09
N ALA A 245 -21.39 18.17 -12.35
CA ALA A 245 -20.65 19.09 -11.50
C ALA A 245 -19.58 19.92 -12.24
N GLY A 246 -19.46 19.75 -13.59
CA GLY A 246 -18.44 20.45 -14.38
C GLY A 246 -17.02 19.96 -14.17
N VAL A 247 -16.85 18.77 -13.54
CA VAL A 247 -15.54 18.17 -13.27
C VAL A 247 -15.12 17.30 -14.45
N PRO A 248 -13.89 17.39 -14.95
CA PRO A 248 -13.39 16.54 -16.01
C PRO A 248 -13.47 15.05 -15.65
N ILE A 249 -14.02 14.24 -16.56
CA ILE A 249 -14.02 12.78 -16.36
C ILE A 249 -12.61 12.25 -16.68
N PRO A 250 -11.95 11.54 -15.77
CA PRO A 250 -10.65 10.94 -16.04
C PRO A 250 -10.71 9.98 -17.24
N LYS A 251 -9.73 10.05 -18.14
CA LYS A 251 -9.61 9.12 -19.27
C LYS A 251 -9.21 7.72 -18.86
N VAL A 252 -8.45 7.61 -17.76
CA VAL A 252 -7.96 6.37 -17.20
C VAL A 252 -8.63 6.17 -15.84
N SER A 253 -9.34 5.06 -15.70
CA SER A 253 -9.82 4.61 -14.39
C SER A 253 -8.65 3.93 -13.67
N ASN A 254 -8.44 4.26 -12.41
CA ASN A 254 -7.49 3.58 -11.55
C ASN A 254 -6.06 3.49 -12.17
N PRO A 255 -5.39 4.64 -12.42
CA PRO A 255 -4.06 4.67 -13.02
C PRO A 255 -3.01 4.09 -12.07
N ILE A 256 -2.21 3.14 -12.57
CA ILE A 256 -1.16 2.45 -11.81
C ILE A 256 -0.09 3.44 -11.33
N GLY A 257 0.31 3.31 -10.06
CA GLY A 257 1.29 4.20 -9.41
C GLY A 257 0.71 5.54 -8.95
N LYS A 258 -0.63 5.67 -8.95
CA LYS A 258 -1.34 6.82 -8.37
C LYS A 258 -2.33 6.36 -7.32
N VAL A 259 -2.44 7.14 -6.25
CA VAL A 259 -3.25 6.80 -5.09
C VAL A 259 -4.71 7.27 -5.18
N GLY A 260 -5.13 7.68 -6.37
CA GLY A 260 -6.52 8.01 -6.65
C GLY A 260 -6.86 9.49 -6.66
N LEU A 261 -8.15 9.78 -6.63
CA LEU A 261 -8.73 11.11 -6.52
C LEU A 261 -9.09 11.40 -5.05
N PRO A 262 -9.10 12.66 -4.63
CA PRO A 262 -9.62 13.03 -3.31
C PRO A 262 -11.03 12.51 -3.10
N ILE A 263 -11.33 11.98 -1.91
CA ILE A 263 -12.70 11.58 -1.56
C ILE A 263 -13.62 12.81 -1.51
N ALA A 264 -14.91 12.61 -1.76
CA ALA A 264 -15.87 13.70 -1.92
C ALA A 264 -15.86 14.66 -0.71
N GLY A 265 -15.65 15.96 -0.97
CA GLY A 265 -15.57 16.99 0.06
C GLY A 265 -14.19 17.16 0.69
N THR A 266 -13.16 16.47 0.17
CA THR A 266 -11.76 16.69 0.53
C THR A 266 -11.11 17.66 -0.44
N GLU A 267 -10.46 18.67 0.10
CA GLU A 267 -9.58 19.56 -0.66
C GLU A 267 -8.13 19.09 -0.53
N VAL A 268 -7.40 19.14 -1.62
CA VAL A 268 -5.95 18.84 -1.65
C VAL A 268 -5.21 19.94 -2.37
N ARG A 269 -4.01 20.26 -1.91
CA ARG A 269 -3.07 21.18 -2.57
C ARG A 269 -1.64 20.70 -2.42
N ILE A 270 -0.80 21.12 -3.34
CA ILE A 270 0.65 20.91 -3.26
C ILE A 270 1.28 22.25 -2.91
N GLU A 271 2.06 22.27 -1.85
CA GLU A 271 2.82 23.45 -1.42
C GLU A 271 4.02 23.72 -2.36
N GLU A 272 4.65 24.88 -2.24
CA GLU A 272 5.82 25.26 -3.07
C GLU A 272 6.99 24.29 -2.96
N ASP A 273 7.13 23.62 -1.81
CA ASP A 273 8.17 22.63 -1.54
C ASP A 273 7.76 21.20 -1.95
N GLY A 274 6.58 21.03 -2.56
CA GLY A 274 6.05 19.76 -3.05
C GLY A 274 5.25 18.98 -2.00
N GLU A 275 5.04 19.50 -0.78
CA GLU A 275 4.27 18.83 0.25
C GLU A 275 2.78 18.77 -0.09
N LEU A 276 2.19 17.58 0.04
CA LEU A 276 0.74 17.41 -0.03
C LEU A 276 0.09 17.91 1.25
N CYS A 277 -0.84 18.85 1.10
CA CYS A 277 -1.72 19.28 2.18
C CYS A 277 -3.17 18.93 1.86
N MET A 278 -3.95 18.62 2.89
CA MET A 278 -5.35 18.26 2.74
C MET A 278 -6.24 18.95 3.78
N ARG A 279 -7.50 19.18 3.40
CA ARG A 279 -8.51 19.79 4.26
C ARG A 279 -9.86 19.14 4.02
N GLY A 280 -10.62 18.95 5.10
CA GLY A 280 -11.99 18.39 5.05
C GLY A 280 -12.42 17.86 6.40
N SER A 281 -13.67 17.41 6.49
CA SER A 281 -14.23 16.90 7.75
C SER A 281 -13.70 15.54 8.19
N HIS A 282 -12.85 14.89 7.39
CA HIS A 282 -12.09 13.69 7.75
C HIS A 282 -10.81 14.03 8.54
N VAL A 283 -10.31 15.25 8.43
CA VAL A 283 -9.13 15.72 9.16
C VAL A 283 -9.44 15.79 10.66
N THR A 284 -8.58 15.20 11.48
CA THR A 284 -8.79 15.06 12.91
C THR A 284 -8.56 16.36 13.69
N GLN A 285 -8.93 16.35 14.97
CA GLN A 285 -8.80 17.53 15.84
C GLN A 285 -7.37 17.80 16.31
N GLY A 286 -6.40 16.95 15.95
CA GLY A 286 -5.01 17.04 16.37
C GLY A 286 -4.57 15.92 17.31
N TYR A 287 -3.54 16.18 18.09
CA TYR A 287 -2.92 15.20 18.98
C TYR A 287 -3.31 15.41 20.44
N TYR A 288 -3.65 14.32 21.14
CA TYR A 288 -4.08 14.36 22.52
C TYR A 288 -2.99 14.87 23.47
N LYS A 289 -3.24 15.98 24.14
CA LYS A 289 -2.31 16.65 25.07
C LYS A 289 -0.96 17.01 24.44
N ASP A 290 -0.96 17.35 23.17
CA ASP A 290 0.24 17.76 22.43
C ASP A 290 -0.12 18.92 21.47
N GLU A 291 -0.29 20.10 22.07
CA GLU A 291 -0.70 21.31 21.35
C GLU A 291 0.40 21.82 20.40
N GLU A 292 1.67 21.67 20.80
CA GLU A 292 2.82 22.08 20.00
C GLU A 292 2.85 21.30 18.68
N GLN A 293 2.80 19.97 18.77
CA GLN A 293 2.79 19.13 17.57
C GLN A 293 1.51 19.28 16.76
N THR A 294 0.39 19.58 17.40
CA THR A 294 -0.86 19.89 16.71
C THR A 294 -0.70 21.14 15.86
N ALA A 295 -0.14 22.23 16.43
CA ALA A 295 0.09 23.48 15.71
C ALA A 295 1.13 23.37 14.57
N GLU A 296 2.10 22.43 14.69
CA GLU A 296 3.06 22.13 13.61
C GLU A 296 2.43 21.34 12.44
N THR A 297 1.41 20.53 12.73
CA THR A 297 0.83 19.60 11.75
C THR A 297 -0.42 20.18 11.09
N PHE A 298 -1.18 20.99 11.82
CA PHE A 298 -2.43 21.61 11.33
C PHE A 298 -2.29 23.13 11.36
N ASP A 299 -2.46 23.76 10.21
CA ASP A 299 -2.39 25.22 10.14
C ASP A 299 -3.71 25.89 10.60
N SER A 300 -3.65 27.23 10.74
CA SER A 300 -4.80 28.03 11.19
C SER A 300 -5.98 28.06 10.22
N GLU A 301 -5.80 27.64 8.97
CA GLU A 301 -6.84 27.54 7.94
C GLU A 301 -7.46 26.13 7.87
N GLY A 302 -7.02 25.19 8.74
CA GLY A 302 -7.49 23.84 8.83
C GLY A 302 -6.87 22.88 7.82
N TRP A 303 -5.72 23.22 7.24
CA TRP A 303 -4.95 22.30 6.42
C TRP A 303 -4.07 21.40 7.27
N LEU A 304 -4.12 20.11 6.96
CA LEU A 304 -3.21 19.10 7.47
C LEU A 304 -1.99 19.04 6.57
N HIS A 305 -0.81 19.29 7.12
CA HIS A 305 0.49 19.09 6.49
C HIS A 305 0.91 17.64 6.66
N THR A 306 0.88 16.88 5.55
CA THR A 306 1.04 15.41 5.62
C THR A 306 2.47 14.96 5.85
N GLY A 307 3.45 15.80 5.53
CA GLY A 307 4.86 15.43 5.45
C GLY A 307 5.18 14.52 4.27
N ASP A 308 4.25 14.29 3.34
CA ASP A 308 4.44 13.53 2.12
C ASP A 308 4.55 14.46 0.91
N LEU A 309 5.51 14.19 0.03
CA LEU A 309 5.64 14.88 -1.26
C LEU A 309 4.76 14.19 -2.29
N ALA A 310 4.07 14.99 -3.11
CA ALA A 310 3.16 14.46 -4.12
C ALA A 310 3.09 15.33 -5.37
N GLU A 311 2.50 14.77 -6.41
CA GLU A 311 2.09 15.43 -7.65
C GLU A 311 0.60 15.21 -7.89
N ILE A 312 -0.07 16.19 -8.49
CA ILE A 312 -1.46 16.07 -8.95
C ILE A 312 -1.46 16.28 -10.45
N ASP A 313 -1.99 15.31 -11.20
CA ASP A 313 -2.09 15.43 -12.65
C ASP A 313 -3.28 16.26 -13.12
N GLU A 314 -3.37 16.50 -14.44
CA GLU A 314 -4.46 17.25 -15.06
C GLU A 314 -5.86 16.64 -14.84
N SER A 315 -5.94 15.36 -14.51
CA SER A 315 -7.19 14.65 -14.18
C SER A 315 -7.50 14.68 -12.68
N GLY A 316 -6.64 15.27 -11.86
CA GLY A 316 -6.78 15.36 -10.39
C GLY A 316 -6.27 14.14 -9.63
N TYR A 317 -5.67 13.15 -10.29
CA TYR A 317 -5.08 12.00 -9.61
C TYR A 317 -3.81 12.39 -8.86
N VAL A 318 -3.76 11.97 -7.59
CA VAL A 318 -2.61 12.17 -6.72
C VAL A 318 -1.60 11.03 -6.90
N LYS A 319 -0.33 11.38 -7.01
CA LYS A 319 0.82 10.46 -6.97
C LYS A 319 1.70 10.83 -5.79
N ILE A 320 1.92 9.91 -4.87
CA ILE A 320 2.87 10.10 -3.77
C ILE A 320 4.28 9.83 -4.30
N ILE A 321 5.20 10.76 -4.04
CA ILE A 321 6.61 10.66 -4.41
C ILE A 321 7.41 10.05 -3.27
N GLY A 322 7.14 10.48 -2.02
CA GLY A 322 7.83 9.97 -0.84
C GLY A 322 7.63 10.85 0.38
N ARG A 323 8.29 10.50 1.48
CA ARG A 323 8.30 11.29 2.73
C ARG A 323 9.27 12.45 2.62
N LYS A 324 8.83 13.68 2.92
CA LYS A 324 9.66 14.89 2.91
C LYS A 324 10.93 14.74 3.77
N LYS A 325 10.80 14.15 4.97
CA LYS A 325 11.90 13.89 5.91
C LYS A 325 12.78 12.69 5.53
N GLU A 326 12.40 11.89 4.54
CA GLU A 326 13.13 10.71 4.07
C GLU A 326 13.76 10.91 2.70
N ILE A 327 13.57 12.07 2.08
CA ILE A 327 14.24 12.42 0.83
C ILE A 327 15.76 12.47 1.07
N LEU A 328 16.48 11.72 0.25
CA LEU A 328 17.93 11.73 0.24
C LEU A 328 18.43 12.90 -0.64
N ILE A 329 19.28 13.74 -0.07
CA ILE A 329 19.90 14.83 -0.81
C ILE A 329 21.34 14.44 -1.09
N THR A 330 21.64 14.04 -2.31
CA THR A 330 23.01 13.65 -2.69
C THR A 330 23.98 14.83 -2.55
N SER A 331 25.29 14.54 -2.50
CA SER A 331 26.33 15.60 -2.47
C SER A 331 26.28 16.57 -3.66
N ALA A 332 25.64 16.14 -4.75
CA ALA A 332 25.39 16.99 -5.93
C ALA A 332 24.07 17.81 -5.84
N GLY A 333 23.38 17.79 -4.68
CA GLY A 333 22.16 18.54 -4.43
C GLY A 333 20.93 17.96 -5.14
N LYS A 334 20.92 16.66 -5.49
CA LYS A 334 19.75 15.99 -6.10
C LYS A 334 18.89 15.35 -5.03
N ASN A 335 17.60 15.68 -5.05
CA ASN A 335 16.58 15.07 -4.21
C ASN A 335 16.16 13.72 -4.80
N ILE A 336 16.20 12.68 -3.99
CA ILE A 336 15.85 11.30 -4.38
C ILE A 336 14.89 10.72 -3.34
N ALA A 337 13.75 10.24 -3.79
CA ALA A 337 12.84 9.46 -2.97
C ALA A 337 13.32 8.00 -2.92
N PRO A 338 13.84 7.51 -1.78
CA PRO A 338 14.42 6.17 -1.72
C PRO A 338 13.41 5.07 -1.98
N VAL A 339 12.15 5.28 -1.61
CA VAL A 339 11.07 4.29 -1.76
C VAL A 339 10.82 3.89 -3.21
N GLU A 340 10.98 4.82 -4.17
CA GLU A 340 10.82 4.51 -5.59
C GLU A 340 11.81 3.44 -6.07
N VAL A 341 13.05 3.52 -5.59
CA VAL A 341 14.11 2.57 -5.96
C VAL A 341 13.97 1.26 -5.18
N GLU A 342 13.60 1.34 -3.91
CA GLU A 342 13.36 0.18 -3.04
C GLU A 342 12.26 -0.74 -3.60
N GLU A 343 11.16 -0.17 -4.09
CA GLU A 343 10.03 -0.92 -4.65
C GLU A 343 10.37 -1.65 -5.95
N LEU A 344 11.45 -1.27 -6.64
CA LEU A 344 11.93 -1.99 -7.82
C LEU A 344 12.76 -3.23 -7.46
N ILE A 345 13.30 -3.31 -6.25
CA ILE A 345 14.15 -4.42 -5.79
C ILE A 345 13.34 -5.45 -4.99
N LYS A 346 12.41 -5.01 -4.17
CA LYS A 346 11.58 -5.85 -3.29
C LYS A 346 10.86 -7.03 -3.95
N PRO A 347 10.44 -6.98 -5.24
CA PRO A 347 9.73 -8.10 -5.86
C PRO A 347 10.54 -9.38 -6.03
N HIS A 348 11.86 -9.34 -5.87
CA HIS A 348 12.69 -10.53 -5.97
C HIS A 348 12.45 -11.46 -4.77
N ILE A 349 12.31 -12.77 -5.04
CA ILE A 349 11.95 -13.79 -4.04
C ILE A 349 12.91 -13.86 -2.85
N LEU A 350 14.20 -13.54 -3.07
CA LEU A 350 15.22 -13.51 -2.03
C LEU A 350 15.12 -12.28 -1.12
N VAL A 351 14.40 -11.23 -1.53
CA VAL A 351 14.44 -9.93 -0.86
C VAL A 351 13.30 -9.79 0.15
N GLY A 352 13.65 -9.65 1.42
CA GLY A 352 12.73 -9.34 2.51
C GLY A 352 12.46 -7.84 2.63
N GLN A 353 13.54 -7.05 2.76
CA GLN A 353 13.47 -5.59 2.82
C GLN A 353 14.71 -4.97 2.17
N VAL A 354 14.56 -3.70 1.77
CA VAL A 354 15.63 -2.88 1.19
C VAL A 354 15.61 -1.52 1.85
N CYS A 355 16.77 -0.99 2.21
CA CYS A 355 16.92 0.39 2.63
C CYS A 355 17.98 1.07 1.75
N ILE A 356 17.55 2.06 0.99
CA ILE A 356 18.46 2.89 0.18
C ILE A 356 19.11 3.93 1.06
N VAL A 357 20.42 4.09 0.90
CA VAL A 357 21.27 5.05 1.61
C VAL A 357 21.98 5.93 0.59
N GLY A 358 22.16 7.22 0.89
CA GLY A 358 22.80 8.15 -0.05
C GLY A 358 22.73 9.61 0.35
N ASP A 359 22.19 9.93 1.53
CA ASP A 359 22.10 11.30 2.01
C ASP A 359 23.52 11.89 2.23
N GLY A 360 23.79 13.04 1.59
CA GLY A 360 25.13 13.66 1.58
C GLY A 360 26.19 12.89 0.80
N LYS A 361 25.90 11.74 0.19
CA LYS A 361 26.85 10.88 -0.52
C LYS A 361 26.88 11.15 -2.03
N LYS A 362 27.96 10.68 -2.71
CA LYS A 362 28.13 10.88 -4.16
C LYS A 362 27.19 10.02 -5.01
N TYR A 363 26.72 8.88 -4.49
CA TYR A 363 25.83 7.93 -5.15
C TYR A 363 25.00 7.16 -4.14
N LEU A 364 23.99 6.43 -4.62
CA LEU A 364 23.15 5.58 -3.78
C LEU A 364 23.78 4.21 -3.56
N THR A 365 23.57 3.68 -2.36
CA THR A 365 23.87 2.30 -1.97
C THR A 365 22.63 1.67 -1.33
N ALA A 366 22.64 0.34 -1.18
CA ALA A 366 21.52 -0.38 -0.59
C ALA A 366 21.99 -1.34 0.52
N LEU A 367 21.23 -1.35 1.62
CA LEU A 367 21.23 -2.45 2.58
C LEU A 367 20.05 -3.36 2.23
N ILE A 368 20.31 -4.66 2.08
CA ILE A 368 19.29 -5.65 1.69
C ILE A 368 19.26 -6.75 2.75
N VAL A 369 18.08 -7.13 3.20
CA VAL A 369 17.89 -8.32 4.04
C VAL A 369 17.11 -9.37 3.27
N LEU A 370 17.46 -10.63 3.49
CA LEU A 370 16.83 -11.76 2.83
C LEU A 370 15.43 -12.02 3.40
N ASP A 371 14.56 -12.59 2.57
CA ASP A 371 13.19 -12.94 2.98
C ASP A 371 13.18 -14.22 3.83
N ALA A 372 13.08 -14.04 5.14
CA ALA A 372 13.00 -15.14 6.11
C ALA A 372 11.63 -15.84 6.12
N ASP A 373 10.59 -15.26 5.52
CA ASP A 373 9.23 -15.79 5.44
C ASP A 373 9.04 -16.90 4.36
N GLY A 374 10.13 -17.57 3.97
CA GLY A 374 10.11 -18.72 3.09
C GLY A 374 10.62 -18.47 1.67
N GLY A 375 10.78 -17.22 1.24
CA GLY A 375 11.32 -16.90 -0.09
C GLY A 375 12.77 -17.35 -0.26
N ALA A 376 13.61 -16.99 0.71
CA ALA A 376 15.03 -17.42 0.70
C ALA A 376 15.17 -18.93 0.91
N GLU A 377 14.34 -19.57 1.75
CA GLU A 377 14.33 -21.03 1.93
C GLU A 377 13.98 -21.74 0.62
N LYS A 378 12.90 -21.32 -0.03
CA LYS A 378 12.48 -21.90 -1.30
C LYS A 378 13.56 -21.76 -2.36
N TRP A 379 14.09 -20.54 -2.54
CA TRP A 379 15.11 -20.27 -3.55
C TRP A 379 16.39 -21.07 -3.30
N SER A 380 16.84 -21.18 -2.04
CA SER A 380 18.04 -21.95 -1.67
C SER A 380 17.83 -23.45 -1.97
N GLY A 381 16.64 -24.01 -1.67
CA GLY A 381 16.30 -25.38 -1.99
C GLY A 381 16.34 -25.68 -3.49
N GLU A 382 15.78 -24.79 -4.32
CA GLU A 382 15.79 -24.90 -5.79
C GLU A 382 17.20 -24.81 -6.37
N ASN A 383 18.13 -24.12 -5.68
CA ASN A 383 19.52 -23.93 -6.10
C ASN A 383 20.52 -24.87 -5.42
N GLY A 384 20.04 -25.84 -4.61
CA GLY A 384 20.88 -26.83 -3.92
C GLY A 384 21.77 -26.22 -2.83
N ILE A 385 21.35 -25.15 -2.19
CA ILE A 385 22.06 -24.44 -1.11
C ILE A 385 21.33 -24.69 0.21
N THR A 386 22.08 -24.96 1.27
CA THR A 386 21.48 -25.09 2.61
C THR A 386 20.93 -23.75 3.08
N TYR A 387 19.68 -23.74 3.56
CA TYR A 387 19.03 -22.56 4.09
C TYR A 387 19.64 -22.16 5.43
N ASP A 388 20.31 -21.04 5.44
CA ASP A 388 20.79 -20.30 6.60
C ASP A 388 21.06 -18.85 6.17
N LEU A 389 20.36 -17.88 6.73
CA LEU A 389 20.42 -16.48 6.28
C LEU A 389 21.86 -15.92 6.30
N LYS A 390 22.64 -16.26 7.32
CA LYS A 390 24.00 -15.81 7.44
C LYS A 390 24.88 -16.38 6.32
N THR A 391 24.75 -17.67 6.02
CA THR A 391 25.47 -18.33 4.93
C THR A 391 25.01 -17.79 3.58
N LEU A 392 23.72 -17.55 3.41
CA LEU A 392 23.13 -17.03 2.16
C LEU A 392 23.58 -15.60 1.89
N SER A 393 23.75 -14.75 2.91
CA SER A 393 24.14 -13.34 2.73
C SER A 393 25.52 -13.17 2.07
N SER A 394 26.40 -14.16 2.19
CA SER A 394 27.74 -14.18 1.58
C SER A 394 27.87 -15.16 0.40
N ASN A 395 26.77 -15.83 0.02
CA ASN A 395 26.81 -16.81 -1.05
C ASN A 395 26.84 -16.14 -2.43
N GLU A 396 27.80 -16.50 -3.28
CA GLU A 396 28.02 -15.92 -4.60
C GLU A 396 26.77 -15.99 -5.52
N LYS A 397 26.01 -17.10 -5.48
CA LYS A 397 24.80 -17.24 -6.29
C LYS A 397 23.70 -16.30 -5.80
N VAL A 398 23.55 -16.11 -4.49
CA VAL A 398 22.60 -15.17 -3.90
C VAL A 398 22.97 -13.74 -4.29
N ILE A 399 24.26 -13.39 -4.14
CA ILE A 399 24.77 -12.07 -4.52
C ILE A 399 24.51 -11.81 -6.01
N SER A 400 24.80 -12.79 -6.89
CA SER A 400 24.56 -12.67 -8.33
C SER A 400 23.07 -12.47 -8.65
N ALA A 401 22.18 -13.23 -8.03
CA ALA A 401 20.73 -13.10 -8.26
C ALA A 401 20.19 -11.73 -7.80
N ILE A 402 20.68 -11.23 -6.68
CA ILE A 402 20.33 -9.87 -6.20
C ILE A 402 20.95 -8.80 -7.09
N GLN A 403 22.19 -9.00 -7.60
CA GLN A 403 22.81 -8.07 -8.54
C GLN A 403 21.99 -7.94 -9.83
N GLU A 404 21.50 -9.04 -10.38
CA GLU A 404 20.63 -9.03 -11.57
C GLU A 404 19.35 -8.19 -11.31
N GLN A 405 18.75 -8.32 -10.13
CA GLN A 405 17.59 -7.52 -9.75
C GLN A 405 17.94 -6.02 -9.57
N VAL A 406 19.09 -5.72 -8.98
CA VAL A 406 19.58 -4.34 -8.85
C VAL A 406 19.87 -3.73 -10.22
N ASP A 407 20.46 -4.49 -11.14
CA ASP A 407 20.71 -4.03 -12.52
C ASP A 407 19.42 -3.78 -13.29
N GLU A 408 18.42 -4.65 -13.11
CA GLU A 408 17.09 -4.43 -13.66
C GLU A 408 16.44 -3.16 -13.09
N ALA A 409 16.48 -2.96 -11.78
CA ALA A 409 16.00 -1.74 -11.12
C ALA A 409 16.72 -0.49 -11.64
N ASN A 410 18.03 -0.54 -11.74
CA ASN A 410 18.87 0.53 -12.28
C ASN A 410 18.53 0.91 -13.72
N SER A 411 18.06 -0.05 -14.54
CA SER A 411 17.63 0.21 -15.93
C SER A 411 16.34 1.03 -16.03
N LYS A 412 15.54 1.06 -14.94
CA LYS A 412 14.22 1.72 -14.89
C LYS A 412 14.27 3.13 -14.29
N VAL A 413 15.42 3.55 -13.76
CA VAL A 413 15.59 4.82 -13.05
C VAL A 413 16.66 5.71 -13.70
N ALA A 414 16.64 7.00 -13.36
CA ALA A 414 17.66 7.94 -13.82
C ALA A 414 19.06 7.59 -13.22
N GLN A 415 20.13 7.95 -13.91
CA GLN A 415 21.49 7.64 -13.50
C GLN A 415 21.81 8.05 -12.05
N VAL A 416 21.27 9.16 -11.59
CA VAL A 416 21.46 9.67 -10.22
C VAL A 416 20.77 8.83 -9.16
N GLN A 417 19.76 8.08 -9.54
CA GLN A 417 18.96 7.19 -8.68
C GLN A 417 19.51 5.74 -8.69
N GLN A 418 20.52 5.46 -9.51
CA GLN A 418 21.08 4.11 -9.62
C GLN A 418 21.90 3.72 -8.39
N ILE A 419 21.67 2.50 -7.93
CA ILE A 419 22.46 1.88 -6.85
C ILE A 419 23.81 1.44 -7.42
N LYS A 420 24.89 1.86 -6.78
CA LYS A 420 26.25 1.51 -7.20
C LYS A 420 26.84 0.35 -6.44
N LYS A 421 26.47 0.19 -5.18
CA LYS A 421 26.93 -0.90 -4.32
C LYS A 421 25.80 -1.32 -3.38
N PHE A 422 25.82 -2.55 -2.93
CA PHE A 422 24.89 -3.02 -1.90
C PHE A 422 25.59 -4.01 -0.96
N VAL A 423 25.01 -4.20 0.21
CA VAL A 423 25.38 -5.22 1.18
C VAL A 423 24.14 -6.04 1.54
N ILE A 424 24.28 -7.36 1.54
CA ILE A 424 23.26 -8.27 2.05
C ILE A 424 23.58 -8.52 3.52
N LEU A 425 22.64 -8.20 4.40
CA LEU A 425 22.79 -8.35 5.84
C LEU A 425 22.49 -9.80 6.28
N GLU A 426 23.14 -10.23 7.37
CA GLU A 426 23.03 -11.60 7.89
C GLU A 426 21.68 -11.89 8.58
N ASN A 427 20.99 -10.87 9.09
CA ASN A 427 19.77 -11.01 9.88
C ASN A 427 18.62 -10.26 9.23
N GLU A 428 17.41 -10.79 9.40
CA GLU A 428 16.19 -10.09 9.05
C GLU A 428 15.94 -8.86 9.92
N TRP A 429 15.14 -7.93 9.42
CA TRP A 429 14.62 -6.81 10.19
C TRP A 429 13.23 -7.11 10.72
N THR A 430 12.99 -6.78 11.98
CA THR A 430 11.71 -6.99 12.66
C THR A 430 11.30 -5.75 13.47
N ASP A 431 10.09 -5.74 13.98
CA ASP A 431 9.63 -4.74 14.93
C ASP A 431 10.32 -4.91 16.30
N THR A 432 10.64 -6.15 16.69
CA THR A 432 11.31 -6.48 17.94
C THR A 432 12.80 -6.16 17.92
N SER A 433 13.47 -6.33 16.78
CA SER A 433 14.88 -5.92 16.59
C SER A 433 15.04 -4.42 16.35
N GLY A 434 13.94 -3.73 16.07
CA GLY A 434 13.83 -2.27 16.10
C GLY A 434 13.90 -1.58 14.74
N GLU A 435 14.27 -2.27 13.66
CA GLU A 435 14.40 -1.68 12.33
C GLU A 435 13.06 -1.43 11.65
N LEU A 436 12.02 -2.16 12.05
CA LEU A 436 10.68 -1.99 11.50
C LEU A 436 9.72 -1.40 12.53
N THR A 437 8.64 -0.81 12.05
CA THR A 437 7.44 -0.57 12.85
C THR A 437 6.60 -1.84 12.92
N PRO A 438 5.60 -1.96 13.83
CA PRO A 438 4.65 -3.07 13.81
C PRO A 438 3.86 -3.25 12.51
N THR A 439 3.86 -2.22 11.66
CA THR A 439 3.26 -2.23 10.31
C THR A 439 4.29 -2.44 9.20
N LEU A 440 5.46 -2.97 9.55
CA LEU A 440 6.56 -3.32 8.64
C LEU A 440 7.16 -2.15 7.84
N LYS A 441 7.02 -0.90 8.33
CA LYS A 441 7.67 0.27 7.74
C LYS A 441 9.09 0.42 8.29
N LEU A 442 10.04 0.82 7.44
CA LEU A 442 11.43 1.04 7.81
C LEU A 442 11.59 2.21 8.80
N LYS A 443 12.36 2.00 9.85
CA LYS A 443 12.85 3.05 10.74
C LYS A 443 14.26 3.45 10.30
N ARG A 444 14.36 4.27 9.24
CA ARG A 444 15.63 4.60 8.56
C ARG A 444 16.72 5.11 9.49
N ASN A 445 16.35 5.95 10.47
CA ASN A 445 17.32 6.46 11.44
C ASN A 445 17.98 5.33 12.25
N VAL A 446 17.17 4.36 12.71
CA VAL A 446 17.65 3.19 13.45
C VAL A 446 18.55 2.32 12.56
N ILE A 447 18.13 2.11 11.31
CA ILE A 447 18.90 1.30 10.33
C ILE A 447 20.23 1.98 10.04
N ASN A 448 20.24 3.28 9.75
CA ASN A 448 21.44 4.03 9.44
C ASN A 448 22.43 4.07 10.62
N GLU A 449 21.94 4.18 11.85
CA GLU A 449 22.75 4.15 13.05
C GLU A 449 23.34 2.75 13.30
N LYS A 450 22.49 1.72 13.24
CA LYS A 450 22.84 0.35 13.56
C LYS A 450 23.83 -0.26 12.56
N TYR A 451 23.67 0.06 11.27
CA TYR A 451 24.48 -0.49 10.17
C TYR A 451 25.46 0.54 9.57
N ASN A 452 25.86 1.53 10.37
CA ASN A 452 26.76 2.59 9.93
C ASN A 452 28.11 2.05 9.39
N GLN A 453 28.63 0.94 9.95
CA GLN A 453 29.90 0.35 9.51
C GLN A 453 29.77 -0.24 8.10
N GLU A 454 28.72 -0.96 7.81
CA GLU A 454 28.41 -1.54 6.51
C GLU A 454 28.20 -0.42 5.48
N ILE A 455 27.45 0.62 5.86
CA ILE A 455 27.21 1.81 5.03
C ILE A 455 28.53 2.47 4.66
N GLU A 456 29.37 2.83 5.63
CA GLU A 456 30.64 3.50 5.36
C GLU A 456 31.60 2.62 4.56
N SER A 457 31.53 1.29 4.72
CA SER A 457 32.36 0.36 3.94
C SER A 457 32.09 0.45 2.45
N MET A 458 30.83 0.71 2.05
CA MET A 458 30.43 0.85 0.64
C MET A 458 30.98 2.11 -0.02
N TYR A 459 31.34 3.13 0.75
CA TYR A 459 31.89 4.40 0.24
C TYR A 459 33.43 4.49 0.35
N LYS A 460 34.09 3.54 1.08
CA LYS A 460 35.56 3.54 1.19
C LYS A 460 36.22 3.35 -0.18
N GLY A 461 37.17 4.22 -0.49
CA GLY A 461 37.96 4.18 -1.72
C GLY A 461 37.43 5.05 -2.87
N ASP A 462 36.31 5.72 -2.68
CA ASP A 462 35.69 6.59 -3.71
C ASP A 462 35.71 8.08 -3.28
N GLU A 463 36.55 8.45 -2.30
CA GLU A 463 36.81 9.82 -1.83
C GLU A 463 37.62 10.68 -2.81
#